data_1721849097ef2e6942f0faffc015d179
#
_entry.id   1721849097ef2e6942f0faffc015d179
#
_cell.length_a   1.000
_cell.length_b   1.000
_cell.length_c   1.000
_cell.angle_alpha   90.00
_cell.angle_beta   90.00
_cell.angle_gamma   90.00
#
_symmetry.space_group_name_H-M   'P 1'
#
loop_
_entity.id
_entity.type
_entity.pdbx_description
1 polymer ?
#
loop_
_entity_poly.entity_id
_entity_poly.type
_entity_poly.pdbx_seq_one_letter_code
_entity_poly.pdbx_strand_id
1 'polypeptide(L)'
;MNYEQLQKSTPKDFKRYCGVHQETFREMVKIVKAEKIFQKKSGRPSKLCSEDQILMTLSYLREYPTFFHLGIKWGISESNADRIVIRTEKALIRSGLFNLPGKKILYQSNNEIKTVVLDVSEHEIERPQKKQKKYYSGKQKYHTIKSQVLANPKSAEIICTAFGDGKTHDFSLFKKSKIGINQNLELLGDKGYQGITKIHTNSRTPFKKNKNKKLSQAEKQFNRQLAKSRIIMENIHRSLKIFRILSSRYRNRRRRFGLRFNLIAGIYNYELSLKTN
;
A
#
# COMPACT_ATOMS: atom_id res chain seq x y z
N MET A 1 17.98 19.76 0.04
CA MET A 1 17.93 19.43 1.50
C MET A 1 18.48 18.03 1.62
N ASN A 2 19.60 17.87 2.31
CA ASN A 2 20.22 16.59 2.68
C ASN A 2 19.79 16.20 4.11
N TYR A 3 20.24 15.04 4.60
CA TYR A 3 19.86 14.57 5.92
C TYR A 3 20.36 15.50 7.05
N GLU A 4 21.54 16.06 6.96
CA GLU A 4 22.11 16.98 7.95
C GLU A 4 21.24 18.23 8.17
N GLN A 5 20.62 18.71 7.10
CA GLN A 5 19.66 19.84 7.18
C GLN A 5 18.32 19.37 7.76
N LEU A 6 17.81 18.20 7.34
CA LEU A 6 16.52 17.71 7.74
C LEU A 6 16.47 17.26 9.21
N GLN A 7 17.56 16.69 9.74
CA GLN A 7 17.61 16.24 11.14
C GLN A 7 17.41 17.37 12.16
N LYS A 8 17.67 18.64 11.76
CA LYS A 8 17.44 19.83 12.59
C LYS A 8 15.98 20.30 12.58
N SER A 9 15.13 19.71 11.75
CA SER A 9 13.73 20.09 11.66
C SER A 9 12.90 19.48 12.81
N THR A 10 11.71 20.04 13.05
CA THR A 10 10.79 19.46 14.02
C THR A 10 10.35 18.06 13.59
N PRO A 11 9.95 17.16 14.52
CA PRO A 11 9.43 15.84 14.17
C PRO A 11 8.24 15.89 13.20
N LYS A 12 7.41 16.93 13.31
CA LYS A 12 6.27 17.20 12.42
C LYS A 12 6.73 17.51 11.01
N ASP A 13 7.70 18.41 10.85
CA ASP A 13 8.23 18.81 9.54
C ASP A 13 9.03 17.67 8.90
N PHE A 14 9.78 16.92 9.70
CA PHE A 14 10.47 15.72 9.24
C PHE A 14 9.48 14.74 8.61
N LYS A 15 8.41 14.39 9.32
CA LYS A 15 7.36 13.51 8.80
C LYS A 15 6.67 14.10 7.57
N ARG A 16 6.38 15.39 7.58
CA ARG A 16 5.78 16.08 6.43
C ARG A 16 6.67 15.99 5.19
N TYR A 17 7.99 16.04 5.35
CA TYR A 17 8.94 15.97 4.24
C TYR A 17 9.10 14.56 3.69
N CYS A 18 9.38 13.57 4.52
CA CYS A 18 9.71 12.21 4.07
C CYS A 18 8.57 11.19 4.15
N GLY A 19 7.46 11.54 4.81
CA GLY A 19 6.27 10.68 4.94
C GLY A 19 6.33 9.68 6.08
N VAL A 20 7.42 9.63 6.85
CA VAL A 20 7.63 8.71 7.97
C VAL A 20 8.12 9.44 9.23
N HIS A 21 7.92 8.86 10.41
CA HIS A 21 8.49 9.36 11.66
C HIS A 21 10.02 9.19 11.71
N GLN A 22 10.68 9.99 12.54
CA GLN A 22 12.15 9.92 12.70
C GLN A 22 12.62 8.55 13.19
N GLU A 23 11.85 7.89 14.06
CA GLU A 23 12.15 6.54 14.55
C GLU A 23 12.13 5.53 13.40
N THR A 24 11.08 5.53 12.59
CA THR A 24 10.98 4.70 11.39
C THR A 24 12.14 4.94 10.44
N PHE A 25 12.52 6.19 10.25
CA PHE A 25 13.69 6.54 9.43
C PHE A 25 14.99 5.98 9.99
N ARG A 26 15.22 6.07 11.31
CA ARG A 26 16.40 5.51 11.96
C ARG A 26 16.50 4.00 11.78
N GLU A 27 15.39 3.27 11.88
CA GLU A 27 15.35 1.83 11.60
C GLU A 27 15.69 1.53 10.14
N MET A 28 15.16 2.29 9.18
CA MET A 28 15.54 2.17 7.78
C MET A 28 17.05 2.37 7.57
N VAL A 29 17.65 3.33 8.28
CA VAL A 29 19.12 3.57 8.23
C VAL A 29 19.89 2.37 8.74
N LYS A 30 19.50 1.80 9.88
CA LYS A 30 20.14 0.59 10.43
C LYS A 30 20.11 -0.56 9.42
N ILE A 31 18.96 -0.82 8.80
CA ILE A 31 18.78 -1.86 7.79
C ILE A 31 19.73 -1.67 6.60
N VAL A 32 19.77 -0.46 6.02
CA VAL A 32 20.60 -0.18 4.85
C VAL A 32 22.08 -0.22 5.19
N LYS A 33 22.49 0.20 6.38
CA LYS A 33 23.87 0.07 6.88
C LYS A 33 24.26 -1.40 7.05
N ALA A 34 23.42 -2.21 7.67
CA ALA A 34 23.65 -3.64 7.85
C ALA A 34 23.80 -4.37 6.50
N GLU A 35 22.91 -4.11 5.54
CA GLU A 35 23.02 -4.75 4.21
C GLU A 35 24.31 -4.38 3.48
N LYS A 36 24.84 -3.16 3.67
CA LYS A 36 26.10 -2.75 3.07
C LYS A 36 27.31 -3.54 3.62
N ILE A 37 27.29 -3.89 4.90
CA ILE A 37 28.36 -4.66 5.53
C ILE A 37 28.46 -6.06 4.90
N PHE A 38 27.33 -6.69 4.59
CA PHE A 38 27.29 -8.02 3.98
C PHE A 38 27.60 -8.04 2.48
N GLN A 39 27.58 -6.87 1.81
CA GLN A 39 27.90 -6.80 0.39
C GLN A 39 29.41 -6.60 0.20
N LYS A 40 30.14 -7.69 -0.08
CA LYS A 40 31.51 -7.60 -0.62
C LYS A 40 31.48 -6.82 -1.94
N LYS A 41 31.80 -5.54 -1.93
CA LYS A 41 31.85 -4.71 -3.13
C LYS A 41 33.28 -4.31 -3.44
N SER A 42 33.73 -4.71 -4.63
CA SER A 42 34.79 -4.02 -5.35
C SER A 42 34.17 -2.82 -6.08
N GLY A 43 34.83 -1.68 -6.07
CA GLY A 43 34.42 -0.51 -6.84
C GLY A 43 34.31 0.78 -6.01
N ARG A 44 34.09 1.91 -6.72
CA ARG A 44 34.03 3.24 -6.11
C ARG A 44 32.90 3.35 -5.07
N PRO A 45 33.17 3.86 -3.87
CA PRO A 45 32.14 4.12 -2.85
C PRO A 45 31.02 5.01 -3.37
N SER A 46 29.80 4.84 -2.81
CA SER A 46 28.68 5.71 -3.14
C SER A 46 28.95 7.15 -2.69
N LYS A 47 28.63 8.13 -3.54
CA LYS A 47 28.69 9.56 -3.17
C LYS A 47 27.73 9.92 -2.04
N LEU A 48 26.61 9.20 -1.90
CA LEU A 48 25.59 9.45 -0.88
C LEU A 48 25.77 8.51 0.30
N CYS A 49 25.71 9.05 1.52
CA CYS A 49 25.64 8.27 2.75
C CYS A 49 24.34 7.44 2.81
N SER A 50 24.21 6.56 3.79
CA SER A 50 23.01 5.69 3.88
C SER A 50 21.76 6.49 4.17
N GLU A 51 21.86 7.49 4.99
CA GLU A 51 20.81 8.43 5.36
C GLU A 51 20.25 9.15 4.13
N ASP A 52 21.14 9.70 3.29
CA ASP A 52 20.74 10.41 2.07
C ASP A 52 20.14 9.46 1.02
N GLN A 53 20.61 8.22 0.93
CA GLN A 53 20.02 7.21 0.03
C GLN A 53 18.56 6.89 0.42
N ILE A 54 18.28 6.78 1.73
CA ILE A 54 16.94 6.55 2.24
C ILE A 54 16.10 7.79 2.02
N LEU A 55 16.61 8.98 2.38
CA LEU A 55 15.90 10.24 2.20
C LEU A 55 15.51 10.47 0.74
N MET A 56 16.43 10.17 -0.20
CA MET A 56 16.17 10.22 -1.63
C MET A 56 15.08 9.22 -2.03
N THR A 57 15.11 7.99 -1.49
CA THR A 57 14.11 6.96 -1.78
C THR A 57 12.74 7.35 -1.23
N LEU A 58 12.67 7.86 -0.01
CA LEU A 58 11.42 8.38 0.57
C LEU A 58 10.88 9.58 -0.20
N SER A 59 11.76 10.50 -0.62
CA SER A 59 11.39 11.63 -1.49
C SER A 59 10.81 11.14 -2.82
N TYR A 60 11.39 10.07 -3.40
CA TYR A 60 10.85 9.45 -4.61
C TYR A 60 9.45 8.85 -4.37
N LEU A 61 9.24 8.13 -3.30
CA LEU A 61 7.92 7.55 -2.98
C LEU A 61 6.90 8.62 -2.62
N ARG A 62 7.33 9.64 -1.84
CA ARG A 62 6.47 10.69 -1.27
C ARG A 62 6.04 11.73 -2.28
N GLU A 63 6.98 12.28 -3.05
CA GLU A 63 6.72 13.37 -4.00
C GLU A 63 6.64 12.88 -5.45
N TYR A 64 7.15 11.70 -5.71
CA TYR A 64 7.18 11.03 -7.01
C TYR A 64 7.81 11.89 -8.13
N PRO A 65 9.01 12.49 -7.91
CA PRO A 65 9.74 13.16 -8.97
C PRO A 65 10.23 12.17 -10.03
N THR A 66 10.76 12.65 -11.15
CA THR A 66 11.50 11.80 -12.10
C THR A 66 12.88 11.47 -11.55
N PHE A 67 13.50 10.39 -12.02
CA PHE A 67 14.89 10.08 -11.66
C PHE A 67 15.85 11.13 -12.16
N PHE A 68 15.53 11.80 -13.27
CA PHE A 68 16.28 12.96 -13.75
C PHE A 68 16.31 14.09 -12.71
N HIS A 69 15.15 14.50 -12.18
CA HIS A 69 15.06 15.52 -11.12
C HIS A 69 15.78 15.10 -9.84
N LEU A 70 15.69 13.80 -9.47
CA LEU A 70 16.44 13.27 -8.34
C LEU A 70 17.95 13.35 -8.60
N GLY A 71 18.38 12.99 -9.78
CA GLY A 71 19.79 13.08 -10.17
C GLY A 71 20.35 14.48 -9.98
N ILE A 72 19.66 15.49 -10.53
CA ILE A 72 20.06 16.90 -10.38
C ILE A 72 20.08 17.30 -8.90
N LYS A 73 18.99 17.02 -8.17
CA LYS A 73 18.87 17.41 -6.76
C LYS A 73 19.97 16.83 -5.87
N TRP A 74 20.43 15.62 -6.17
CA TRP A 74 21.40 14.90 -5.35
C TRP A 74 22.83 14.89 -5.95
N GLY A 75 23.08 15.58 -7.05
CA GLY A 75 24.38 15.66 -7.70
C GLY A 75 24.88 14.31 -8.24
N ILE A 76 23.99 13.46 -8.74
CA ILE A 76 24.27 12.13 -9.30
C ILE A 76 23.56 11.95 -10.65
N SER A 77 23.98 10.95 -11.43
CA SER A 77 23.29 10.64 -12.68
C SER A 77 21.89 10.04 -12.45
N GLU A 78 20.99 10.21 -13.41
CA GLU A 78 19.64 9.62 -13.41
C GLU A 78 19.70 8.10 -13.18
N SER A 79 20.58 7.40 -13.91
CA SER A 79 20.75 5.95 -13.77
C SER A 79 21.23 5.55 -12.37
N ASN A 80 22.05 6.38 -11.72
CA ASN A 80 22.49 6.12 -10.36
C ASN A 80 21.37 6.35 -9.34
N ALA A 81 20.55 7.38 -9.55
CA ALA A 81 19.36 7.63 -8.74
C ALA A 81 18.38 6.44 -8.79
N ASP A 82 18.09 5.91 -9.98
CA ASP A 82 17.24 4.70 -10.14
C ASP A 82 17.85 3.50 -9.41
N ARG A 83 19.14 3.22 -9.59
CA ARG A 83 19.82 2.09 -8.92
C ARG A 83 19.80 2.21 -7.39
N ILE A 84 19.99 3.42 -6.85
CA ILE A 84 19.97 3.65 -5.40
C ILE A 84 18.54 3.41 -4.86
N VAL A 85 17.52 3.97 -5.49
CA VAL A 85 16.12 3.76 -5.08
C VAL A 85 15.78 2.27 -5.10
N ILE A 86 16.07 1.57 -6.20
CA ILE A 86 15.78 0.13 -6.32
C ILE A 86 16.52 -0.69 -5.26
N ARG A 87 17.78 -0.37 -4.98
CA ARG A 87 18.59 -1.08 -3.97
C ARG A 87 18.02 -0.84 -2.57
N THR A 88 17.71 0.40 -2.23
CA THR A 88 17.11 0.75 -0.94
C THR A 88 15.75 0.08 -0.74
N GLU A 89 14.85 0.10 -1.75
CA GLU A 89 13.58 -0.63 -1.71
C GLU A 89 13.79 -2.12 -1.43
N LYS A 90 14.79 -2.75 -2.09
CA LYS A 90 15.11 -4.17 -1.88
C LYS A 90 15.63 -4.44 -0.47
N ALA A 91 16.50 -3.58 0.06
CA ALA A 91 17.02 -3.69 1.42
C ALA A 91 15.90 -3.67 2.45
N LEU A 92 15.01 -2.68 2.35
CA LEU A 92 13.89 -2.52 3.27
C LEU A 92 12.93 -3.71 3.23
N ILE A 93 12.67 -4.29 2.06
CA ILE A 93 11.79 -5.45 1.92
C ILE A 93 12.45 -6.72 2.49
N ARG A 94 13.74 -6.94 2.21
CA ARG A 94 14.47 -8.12 2.69
C ARG A 94 14.64 -8.14 4.21
N SER A 95 14.64 -6.98 4.85
CA SER A 95 14.74 -6.91 6.31
C SER A 95 13.60 -7.61 7.04
N GLY A 96 12.46 -7.79 6.39
CA GLY A 96 11.24 -8.35 7.01
C GLY A 96 10.47 -7.34 7.87
N LEU A 97 11.10 -6.27 8.34
CA LEU A 97 10.50 -5.30 9.27
C LEU A 97 9.28 -4.58 8.68
N PHE A 98 9.30 -4.31 7.38
CA PHE A 98 8.21 -3.65 6.67
C PHE A 98 7.40 -4.62 5.81
N ASN A 99 7.27 -5.87 6.26
CA ASN A 99 6.44 -6.86 5.60
C ASN A 99 5.02 -6.86 6.19
N LEU A 100 4.06 -7.21 5.34
CA LEU A 100 2.69 -7.46 5.80
C LEU A 100 2.63 -8.86 6.45
N PRO A 101 1.71 -9.09 7.42
CA PRO A 101 1.50 -10.40 8.01
C PRO A 101 1.26 -11.52 6.99
N GLY A 102 0.58 -11.15 5.89
CA GLY A 102 0.31 -12.05 4.77
C GLY A 102 -0.94 -12.90 4.95
N LYS A 103 -1.38 -13.50 3.86
CA LYS A 103 -2.66 -14.23 3.82
C LYS A 103 -2.72 -15.46 4.74
N LYS A 104 -1.58 -16.00 5.17
CA LYS A 104 -1.53 -17.19 6.03
C LYS A 104 -2.23 -16.96 7.38
N ILE A 105 -2.14 -15.77 7.95
CA ILE A 105 -2.78 -15.44 9.23
C ILE A 105 -4.31 -15.57 9.16
N LEU A 106 -4.91 -15.42 7.98
CA LEU A 106 -6.35 -15.54 7.80
C LEU A 106 -6.87 -17.00 7.85
N TYR A 107 -5.98 -17.99 7.81
CA TYR A 107 -6.33 -19.41 7.94
C TYR A 107 -6.18 -19.94 9.36
N GLN A 108 -5.36 -19.27 10.19
CA GLN A 108 -5.05 -19.74 11.52
C GLN A 108 -6.26 -19.61 12.44
N SER A 109 -6.66 -20.67 13.11
CA SER A 109 -7.81 -20.72 14.02
C SER A 109 -7.57 -20.01 15.35
N ASN A 110 -6.30 -19.84 15.77
CA ASN A 110 -5.91 -19.25 17.07
C ASN A 110 -5.59 -17.76 16.97
N ASN A 111 -6.19 -17.04 16.04
CA ASN A 111 -5.89 -15.62 15.74
C ASN A 111 -6.89 -14.72 16.50
N GLU A 112 -6.42 -13.64 17.06
CA GLU A 112 -7.26 -12.61 17.70
C GLU A 112 -8.14 -11.84 16.74
N ILE A 113 -7.94 -12.02 15.42
CA ILE A 113 -8.72 -11.37 14.38
C ILE A 113 -10.10 -12.04 14.33
N LYS A 114 -11.15 -11.27 14.57
CA LYS A 114 -12.54 -11.72 14.46
C LYS A 114 -13.21 -11.26 13.16
N THR A 115 -12.81 -10.10 12.69
CA THR A 115 -13.41 -9.44 11.53
C THR A 115 -12.31 -8.93 10.59
N VAL A 116 -12.55 -9.06 9.30
CA VAL A 116 -11.68 -8.54 8.23
C VAL A 116 -12.49 -7.65 7.31
N VAL A 117 -11.97 -6.47 6.99
CA VAL A 117 -12.57 -5.58 5.99
C VAL A 117 -11.79 -5.68 4.69
N LEU A 118 -12.53 -5.76 3.60
CA LEU A 118 -12.02 -5.90 2.24
C LEU A 118 -12.44 -4.69 1.41
N ASP A 119 -11.48 -4.03 0.76
CA ASP A 119 -11.75 -2.93 -0.16
C ASP A 119 -10.75 -2.89 -1.31
N VAL A 120 -11.13 -2.21 -2.41
CA VAL A 120 -10.29 -2.04 -3.61
C VAL A 120 -10.12 -0.57 -3.92
N SER A 121 -8.88 -0.16 -4.09
CA SER A 121 -8.51 1.16 -4.61
C SER A 121 -7.99 1.06 -6.04
N GLU A 122 -8.36 2.02 -6.88
CA GLU A 122 -7.84 2.16 -8.25
C GLU A 122 -6.74 3.21 -8.29
N HIS A 123 -5.65 2.89 -9.03
CA HIS A 123 -4.50 3.76 -9.19
C HIS A 123 -4.28 4.01 -10.68
N GLU A 124 -4.22 5.29 -11.07
CA GLU A 124 -3.94 5.67 -12.44
C GLU A 124 -2.57 5.18 -12.89
N ILE A 125 -2.47 4.72 -14.13
CA ILE A 125 -1.22 4.29 -14.76
C ILE A 125 -1.06 4.95 -16.12
N GLU A 126 0.17 5.03 -16.62
CA GLU A 126 0.42 5.37 -18.01
C GLU A 126 -0.33 4.42 -18.94
N ARG A 127 -0.83 4.96 -20.06
CA ARG A 127 -1.49 4.17 -21.09
C ARG A 127 -0.56 3.03 -21.54
N PRO A 128 -0.97 1.77 -21.40
CA PRO A 128 -0.15 0.64 -21.83
C PRO A 128 0.00 0.61 -23.35
N GLN A 129 1.18 0.27 -23.85
CA GLN A 129 1.38 0.06 -25.30
C GLN A 129 0.58 -1.14 -25.81
N LYS A 130 0.52 -2.23 -25.03
CA LYS A 130 -0.22 -3.47 -25.36
C LYS A 130 -1.31 -3.74 -24.32
N LYS A 131 -2.36 -4.46 -24.72
CA LYS A 131 -3.47 -4.90 -23.83
C LYS A 131 -4.20 -3.73 -23.15
N GLN A 132 -4.37 -2.59 -23.83
CA GLN A 132 -4.99 -1.38 -23.28
C GLN A 132 -6.37 -1.64 -22.68
N LYS A 133 -7.25 -2.37 -23.40
CA LYS A 133 -8.60 -2.72 -22.95
C LYS A 133 -8.62 -3.43 -21.58
N LYS A 134 -7.54 -4.14 -21.21
CA LYS A 134 -7.42 -4.87 -19.94
C LYS A 134 -7.28 -3.92 -18.75
N TYR A 135 -6.60 -2.80 -18.95
CA TYR A 135 -6.31 -1.82 -17.90
C TYR A 135 -7.28 -0.64 -17.88
N TYR A 136 -8.16 -0.52 -18.86
CA TYR A 136 -9.12 0.59 -18.92
C TYR A 136 -10.23 0.41 -17.91
N SER A 137 -10.34 1.36 -16.99
CA SER A 137 -11.44 1.41 -16.01
C SER A 137 -12.63 2.16 -16.61
N GLY A 138 -13.75 1.46 -16.81
CA GLY A 138 -15.00 2.09 -17.25
C GLY A 138 -15.56 3.10 -16.24
N LYS A 139 -15.23 2.93 -14.96
CA LYS A 139 -15.62 3.84 -13.87
C LYS A 139 -14.80 5.14 -13.89
N GLN A 140 -13.47 5.00 -13.99
CA GLN A 140 -12.53 6.12 -13.91
C GLN A 140 -12.28 6.81 -15.26
N LYS A 141 -12.63 6.16 -16.38
CA LYS A 141 -12.41 6.64 -17.76
C LYS A 141 -10.94 6.78 -18.16
N TYR A 142 -10.02 6.11 -17.44
CA TYR A 142 -8.61 6.02 -17.77
C TYR A 142 -8.02 4.64 -17.37
N HIS A 143 -6.74 4.43 -17.67
CA HIS A 143 -6.08 3.15 -17.39
C HIS A 143 -5.65 3.08 -15.92
N THR A 144 -6.01 1.98 -15.26
CA THR A 144 -5.73 1.78 -13.83
C THR A 144 -5.17 0.39 -13.52
N ILE A 145 -4.51 0.30 -12.36
CA ILE A 145 -4.27 -0.93 -11.60
C ILE A 145 -5.15 -0.88 -10.36
N LYS A 146 -5.74 -2.01 -10.01
CA LYS A 146 -6.48 -2.20 -8.77
C LYS A 146 -5.58 -2.80 -7.70
N SER A 147 -5.63 -2.25 -6.50
CA SER A 147 -5.06 -2.84 -5.29
C SER A 147 -6.19 -3.20 -4.34
N GLN A 148 -6.32 -4.48 -4.06
CA GLN A 148 -7.20 -5.03 -3.04
C GLN A 148 -6.43 -5.06 -1.73
N VAL A 149 -7.05 -4.58 -0.66
CA VAL A 149 -6.49 -4.53 0.70
C VAL A 149 -7.43 -5.28 1.63
N LEU A 150 -6.88 -6.16 2.44
CA LEU A 150 -7.56 -6.78 3.57
C LEU A 150 -6.94 -6.24 4.85
N ALA A 151 -7.77 -5.74 5.75
CA ALA A 151 -7.32 -5.15 7.00
C ALA A 151 -8.17 -5.58 8.19
N ASN A 152 -7.59 -5.57 9.39
CA ASN A 152 -8.30 -5.74 10.64
C ASN A 152 -8.95 -4.39 11.02
N PRO A 153 -10.29 -4.30 11.12
CA PRO A 153 -10.96 -3.03 11.42
C PRO A 153 -10.71 -2.54 12.85
N LYS A 154 -10.32 -3.43 13.77
CA LYS A 154 -10.04 -3.07 15.17
C LYS A 154 -8.69 -2.39 15.33
N SER A 155 -7.64 -2.97 14.74
CA SER A 155 -6.28 -2.44 14.83
C SER A 155 -5.90 -1.50 13.69
N ALA A 156 -6.68 -1.42 12.61
CA ALA A 156 -6.36 -0.76 11.35
C ALA A 156 -5.14 -1.37 10.62
N GLU A 157 -4.67 -2.52 11.02
CA GLU A 157 -3.53 -3.21 10.43
C GLU A 157 -3.90 -3.81 9.06
N ILE A 158 -3.06 -3.57 8.06
CA ILE A 158 -3.17 -4.19 6.74
C ILE A 158 -2.61 -5.60 6.82
N ILE A 159 -3.44 -6.61 6.57
CA ILE A 159 -3.06 -8.02 6.66
C ILE A 159 -2.37 -8.49 5.38
N CYS A 160 -3.04 -8.29 4.25
CA CYS A 160 -2.50 -8.67 2.95
C CYS A 160 -3.11 -7.85 1.81
N THR A 161 -2.49 -7.95 0.64
CA THR A 161 -2.91 -7.26 -0.57
C THR A 161 -2.99 -8.20 -1.76
N ALA A 162 -3.75 -7.80 -2.78
CA ALA A 162 -3.74 -8.42 -4.10
C ALA A 162 -3.88 -7.34 -5.18
N PHE A 163 -3.37 -7.62 -6.38
CA PHE A 163 -3.36 -6.66 -7.47
C PHE A 163 -4.08 -7.20 -8.69
N GLY A 164 -4.74 -6.31 -9.42
CA GLY A 164 -5.46 -6.65 -10.63
C GLY A 164 -5.51 -5.53 -11.65
N ASP A 165 -6.04 -5.86 -12.81
CA ASP A 165 -6.18 -4.91 -13.91
C ASP A 165 -7.40 -4.02 -13.69
N GLY A 166 -7.38 -2.79 -14.19
CA GLY A 166 -8.46 -1.81 -14.03
C GLY A 166 -9.85 -2.28 -14.48
N LYS A 167 -9.91 -3.09 -15.54
CA LYS A 167 -11.17 -3.68 -16.02
C LYS A 167 -11.75 -4.76 -15.11
N THR A 168 -10.93 -5.38 -14.27
CA THR A 168 -11.36 -6.52 -13.44
C THR A 168 -12.36 -6.03 -12.38
N HIS A 169 -13.53 -6.68 -12.29
CA HIS A 169 -14.49 -6.41 -11.23
C HIS A 169 -13.93 -6.81 -9.85
N ASP A 170 -14.26 -6.06 -8.79
CA ASP A 170 -13.65 -6.23 -7.46
C ASP A 170 -13.84 -7.64 -6.89
N PHE A 171 -15.05 -8.19 -6.99
CA PHE A 171 -15.31 -9.58 -6.60
C PHE A 171 -14.54 -10.61 -7.46
N SER A 172 -14.33 -10.33 -8.74
CA SER A 172 -13.49 -11.17 -9.61
C SER A 172 -12.02 -11.10 -9.23
N LEU A 173 -11.56 -9.93 -8.77
CA LEU A 173 -10.20 -9.77 -8.24
C LEU A 173 -10.03 -10.60 -6.97
N PHE A 174 -10.99 -10.55 -6.05
CA PHE A 174 -10.98 -11.38 -4.84
C PHE A 174 -10.87 -12.87 -5.17
N LYS A 175 -11.71 -13.38 -6.08
CA LYS A 175 -11.64 -14.78 -6.53
C LYS A 175 -10.26 -15.16 -7.12
N LYS A 176 -9.72 -14.30 -7.98
CA LYS A 176 -8.40 -14.52 -8.61
C LYS A 176 -7.24 -14.46 -7.62
N SER A 177 -7.37 -13.71 -6.54
CA SER A 177 -6.32 -13.57 -5.51
C SER A 177 -6.07 -14.86 -4.74
N LYS A 178 -7.02 -15.80 -4.79
CA LYS A 178 -6.98 -17.06 -4.04
C LYS A 178 -6.64 -16.84 -2.55
N ILE A 179 -7.15 -15.75 -1.99
CA ILE A 179 -7.05 -15.49 -0.56
C ILE A 179 -8.16 -16.32 0.09
N GLY A 180 -7.77 -17.40 0.78
CA GLY A 180 -8.69 -18.11 1.62
C GLY A 180 -8.81 -17.43 2.97
N ILE A 181 -9.99 -17.47 3.52
CA ILE A 181 -10.32 -16.88 4.82
C ILE A 181 -11.04 -17.96 5.62
N ASN A 182 -10.63 -18.16 6.88
CA ASN A 182 -11.30 -19.08 7.78
C ASN A 182 -12.78 -18.67 7.92
N GLN A 183 -13.69 -19.61 7.79
CA GLN A 183 -15.15 -19.35 7.83
C GLN A 183 -15.63 -18.75 9.16
N ASN A 184 -14.86 -18.88 10.24
CA ASN A 184 -15.13 -18.25 11.52
C ASN A 184 -14.88 -16.74 11.52
N LEU A 185 -14.08 -16.22 10.58
CA LEU A 185 -13.81 -14.80 10.46
C LEU A 185 -14.97 -14.11 9.72
N GLU A 186 -15.46 -13.02 10.28
CA GLU A 186 -16.44 -12.17 9.63
C GLU A 186 -15.75 -11.35 8.52
N LEU A 187 -16.27 -11.40 7.29
CA LEU A 187 -15.73 -10.66 6.15
C LEU A 187 -16.67 -9.53 5.73
N LEU A 188 -16.20 -8.29 5.83
CA LEU A 188 -16.96 -7.10 5.44
C LEU A 188 -16.49 -6.58 4.08
N GLY A 189 -17.40 -6.50 3.12
CA GLY A 189 -17.11 -5.98 1.78
C GLY A 189 -18.05 -4.84 1.38
N ASP A 190 -17.71 -4.15 0.31
CA ASP A 190 -18.56 -3.13 -0.28
C ASP A 190 -19.63 -3.72 -1.25
N LYS A 191 -20.41 -2.84 -1.90
CA LYS A 191 -21.40 -3.23 -2.91
C LYS A 191 -20.80 -3.98 -4.11
N GLY A 192 -19.48 -3.88 -4.34
CA GLY A 192 -18.76 -4.57 -5.40
C GLY A 192 -18.60 -6.07 -5.15
N TYR A 193 -18.82 -6.52 -3.91
CA TYR A 193 -18.65 -7.91 -3.49
C TYR A 193 -19.96 -8.68 -3.35
N GLN A 194 -21.03 -8.24 -3.98
CA GLN A 194 -22.30 -8.97 -3.99
C GLN A 194 -22.10 -10.41 -4.45
N GLY A 195 -22.66 -11.36 -3.68
CA GLY A 195 -22.50 -12.80 -3.92
C GLY A 195 -21.26 -13.42 -3.28
N ILE A 196 -20.50 -12.68 -2.48
CA ILE A 196 -19.34 -13.22 -1.73
C ILE A 196 -19.78 -14.27 -0.71
N THR A 197 -21.00 -14.22 -0.20
CA THR A 197 -21.62 -15.22 0.69
C THR A 197 -21.61 -16.65 0.12
N LYS A 198 -21.59 -16.78 -1.22
CA LYS A 198 -21.45 -18.08 -1.89
C LYS A 198 -20.06 -18.71 -1.72
N ILE A 199 -19.05 -17.93 -1.34
CA ILE A 199 -17.65 -18.37 -1.17
C ILE A 199 -17.28 -18.35 0.31
N HIS A 200 -17.76 -17.33 1.02
CA HIS A 200 -17.51 -17.15 2.44
C HIS A 200 -18.84 -16.82 3.13
N THR A 201 -19.40 -17.81 3.82
CA THR A 201 -20.74 -17.72 4.42
C THR A 201 -20.84 -16.63 5.47
N ASN A 202 -19.81 -16.46 6.29
CA ASN A 202 -19.74 -15.39 7.30
C ASN A 202 -19.26 -14.07 6.69
N SER A 203 -20.00 -13.58 5.68
CA SER A 203 -19.67 -12.30 5.03
C SER A 203 -20.87 -11.37 4.98
N ARG A 204 -20.59 -10.05 5.07
CA ARG A 204 -21.60 -9.00 5.01
C ARG A 204 -21.25 -7.99 3.92
N THR A 205 -22.26 -7.70 3.09
CA THR A 205 -22.22 -6.63 2.08
C THR A 205 -23.47 -5.77 2.18
N PRO A 206 -23.42 -4.50 1.78
CA PRO A 206 -24.59 -3.63 1.85
C PRO A 206 -25.73 -4.11 0.97
N PHE A 207 -26.96 -4.02 1.47
CA PHE A 207 -28.16 -4.23 0.67
C PHE A 207 -28.23 -3.22 -0.48
N LYS A 208 -28.55 -3.69 -1.68
CA LYS A 208 -28.77 -2.84 -2.86
C LYS A 208 -30.24 -2.43 -2.96
N LYS A 209 -30.47 -1.16 -3.30
CA LYS A 209 -31.78 -0.69 -3.74
C LYS A 209 -32.10 -1.32 -5.10
N ASN A 210 -33.22 -2.00 -5.23
CA ASN A 210 -33.76 -2.47 -6.50
C ASN A 210 -34.66 -1.42 -7.13
N LYS A 211 -34.84 -1.48 -8.48
CA LYS A 211 -35.72 -0.54 -9.18
C LYS A 211 -37.15 -0.53 -8.61
N ASN A 212 -37.65 -1.70 -8.22
CA ASN A 212 -39.03 -1.92 -7.79
C ASN A 212 -39.22 -1.97 -6.26
N LYS A 213 -38.14 -1.88 -5.44
CA LYS A 213 -38.27 -2.00 -3.98
C LYS A 213 -37.30 -1.02 -3.29
N LYS A 214 -37.84 -0.12 -2.49
CA LYS A 214 -37.04 0.73 -1.59
C LYS A 214 -36.50 -0.12 -0.45
N LEU A 215 -35.31 0.24 0.06
CA LEU A 215 -34.73 -0.39 1.25
C LEU A 215 -35.62 -0.15 2.46
N SER A 216 -35.88 -1.19 3.25
CA SER A 216 -36.55 -1.10 4.54
C SER A 216 -35.74 -0.27 5.52
N GLN A 217 -36.33 0.13 6.63
CA GLN A 217 -35.62 0.88 7.68
C GLN A 217 -34.52 0.04 8.33
N ALA A 218 -34.76 -1.25 8.54
CA ALA A 218 -33.77 -2.20 9.04
C ALA A 218 -32.58 -2.35 8.07
N GLU A 219 -32.81 -2.49 6.75
CA GLU A 219 -31.76 -2.56 5.74
C GLU A 219 -30.93 -1.27 5.67
N LYS A 220 -31.58 -0.11 5.82
CA LYS A 220 -30.87 1.18 5.90
C LYS A 220 -29.98 1.27 7.15
N GLN A 221 -30.49 0.84 8.30
CA GLN A 221 -29.74 0.82 9.56
C GLN A 221 -28.55 -0.13 9.46
N PHE A 222 -28.74 -1.33 8.93
CA PHE A 222 -27.66 -2.28 8.67
C PHE A 222 -26.59 -1.68 7.75
N ASN A 223 -26.98 -1.07 6.63
CA ASN A 223 -26.03 -0.42 5.70
C ASN A 223 -25.26 0.72 6.39
N ARG A 224 -25.89 1.47 7.30
CA ARG A 224 -25.23 2.53 8.08
C ARG A 224 -24.19 1.96 9.05
N GLN A 225 -24.53 0.87 9.76
CA GLN A 225 -23.58 0.21 10.66
C GLN A 225 -22.38 -0.37 9.89
N LEU A 226 -22.64 -1.05 8.77
CA LEU A 226 -21.58 -1.59 7.91
C LEU A 226 -20.70 -0.48 7.33
N ALA A 227 -21.27 0.66 6.95
CA ALA A 227 -20.51 1.81 6.49
C ALA A 227 -19.55 2.34 7.58
N LYS A 228 -20.01 2.45 8.84
CA LYS A 228 -19.16 2.85 9.97
C LYS A 228 -17.95 1.92 10.13
N SER A 229 -18.15 0.61 10.07
CA SER A 229 -17.07 -0.38 10.17
C SER A 229 -16.07 -0.28 9.01
N ARG A 230 -16.48 0.29 7.87
CA ARG A 230 -15.64 0.45 6.68
C ARG A 230 -14.91 1.79 6.60
N ILE A 231 -15.22 2.77 7.44
CA ILE A 231 -14.52 4.08 7.50
C ILE A 231 -13.01 3.86 7.68
N ILE A 232 -12.62 2.81 8.40
CA ILE A 232 -11.20 2.47 8.60
C ILE A 232 -10.47 2.27 7.27
N MET A 233 -11.12 1.70 6.24
CA MET A 233 -10.49 1.50 4.93
C MET A 233 -10.21 2.82 4.22
N GLU A 234 -11.10 3.80 4.35
CA GLU A 234 -10.89 5.14 3.82
C GLU A 234 -9.69 5.82 4.50
N ASN A 235 -9.56 5.65 5.83
CA ASN A 235 -8.41 6.15 6.59
C ASN A 235 -7.10 5.47 6.18
N ILE A 236 -7.11 4.15 5.99
CA ILE A 236 -5.97 3.39 5.48
C ILE A 236 -5.58 3.92 4.09
N HIS A 237 -6.52 3.97 3.15
CA HIS A 237 -6.25 4.45 1.80
C HIS A 237 -5.75 5.90 1.78
N ARG A 238 -6.30 6.78 2.62
CA ARG A 238 -5.82 8.15 2.79
C ARG A 238 -4.37 8.17 3.26
N SER A 239 -4.03 7.34 4.25
CA SER A 239 -2.67 7.24 4.79
C SER A 239 -1.67 6.72 3.75
N LEU A 240 -2.04 5.72 2.95
CA LEU A 240 -1.18 5.22 1.87
C LEU A 240 -1.01 6.25 0.75
N LYS A 241 -2.06 7.01 0.42
CA LYS A 241 -2.06 8.00 -0.66
C LYS A 241 -1.29 9.28 -0.35
N ILE A 242 -0.82 9.49 0.89
CA ILE A 242 0.15 10.55 1.17
C ILE A 242 1.44 10.34 0.37
N PHE A 243 1.78 9.09 0.02
CA PHE A 243 2.84 8.78 -0.91
C PHE A 243 2.32 8.94 -2.34
N ARG A 244 2.72 10.04 -2.99
CA ARG A 244 2.22 10.41 -4.33
C ARG A 244 2.46 9.36 -5.41
N ILE A 245 3.40 8.47 -5.23
CA ILE A 245 3.58 7.33 -6.14
C ILE A 245 2.32 6.44 -6.22
N LEU A 246 1.46 6.43 -5.18
CA LEU A 246 0.19 5.70 -5.15
C LEU A 246 -1.03 6.57 -5.52
N SER A 247 -0.91 7.89 -5.51
CA SER A 247 -2.03 8.81 -5.82
C SER A 247 -1.88 9.55 -7.16
N SER A 248 -0.68 9.64 -7.70
CA SER A 248 -0.42 10.21 -9.02
C SER A 248 -0.41 9.12 -10.09
N ARG A 249 -0.42 9.54 -11.37
CA ARG A 249 -0.26 8.62 -12.50
C ARG A 249 1.06 7.84 -12.39
N TYR A 250 0.97 6.51 -12.24
CA TYR A 250 2.15 5.65 -12.10
C TYR A 250 2.89 5.51 -13.44
N ARG A 251 4.15 6.00 -13.49
CA ARG A 251 4.96 6.15 -14.72
C ARG A 251 5.88 4.98 -15.04
N ASN A 252 6.05 4.02 -14.15
CA ASN A 252 7.03 2.92 -14.31
C ASN A 252 6.48 1.71 -15.09
N ARG A 253 5.61 1.91 -16.09
CA ARG A 253 5.02 0.83 -16.90
C ARG A 253 4.52 -0.35 -16.05
N ARG A 254 3.92 -0.09 -14.89
CA ARG A 254 3.44 -1.06 -13.87
C ARG A 254 4.56 -1.85 -13.16
N ARG A 255 5.81 -1.71 -13.57
CA ARG A 255 6.92 -2.41 -12.91
C ARG A 255 7.02 -1.99 -11.45
N ARG A 256 7.21 -2.96 -10.56
CA ARG A 256 7.39 -2.77 -9.12
C ARG A 256 6.20 -2.14 -8.40
N PHE A 257 5.03 -1.95 -9.05
CA PHE A 257 3.88 -1.33 -8.40
C PHE A 257 3.49 -2.08 -7.12
N GLY A 258 3.24 -3.39 -7.21
CA GLY A 258 2.85 -4.21 -6.05
C GLY A 258 3.91 -4.24 -4.94
N LEU A 259 5.20 -4.27 -5.32
CA LEU A 259 6.31 -4.21 -4.37
C LEU A 259 6.31 -2.88 -3.60
N ARG A 260 6.17 -1.75 -4.31
CA ARG A 260 6.13 -0.41 -3.71
C ARG A 260 4.89 -0.20 -2.86
N PHE A 261 3.75 -0.68 -3.33
CA PHE A 261 2.51 -0.65 -2.55
C PHE A 261 2.68 -1.43 -1.24
N ASN A 262 3.22 -2.65 -1.28
CA ASN A 262 3.43 -3.48 -0.10
C ASN A 262 4.47 -2.88 0.85
N LEU A 263 5.54 -2.28 0.33
CA LEU A 263 6.52 -1.57 1.16
C LEU A 263 5.86 -0.40 1.91
N ILE A 264 5.07 0.42 1.22
CA ILE A 264 4.36 1.54 1.84
C ILE A 264 3.33 1.04 2.85
N ALA A 265 2.60 -0.04 2.54
CA ALA A 265 1.67 -0.67 3.46
C ALA A 265 2.37 -1.26 4.70
N GLY A 266 3.54 -1.86 4.53
CA GLY A 266 4.37 -2.35 5.64
C GLY A 266 4.93 -1.22 6.51
N ILE A 267 5.36 -0.11 5.90
CA ILE A 267 5.76 1.11 6.63
C ILE A 267 4.57 1.66 7.44
N TYR A 268 3.37 1.69 6.85
CA TYR A 268 2.15 2.09 7.54
C TYR A 268 1.88 1.22 8.76
N ASN A 269 1.94 -0.11 8.63
CA ASN A 269 1.73 -1.03 9.75
C ASN A 269 2.80 -0.84 10.84
N TYR A 270 4.05 -0.68 10.46
CA TYR A 270 5.14 -0.41 11.40
C TYR A 270 4.91 0.88 12.19
N GLU A 271 4.53 1.98 11.52
CA GLU A 271 4.20 3.24 12.20
C GLU A 271 2.93 3.15 13.06
N LEU A 272 2.02 2.23 12.73
CA LEU A 272 0.84 1.97 13.53
C LEU A 272 1.22 1.28 14.85
N SER A 273 2.12 0.29 14.81
CA SER A 273 2.61 -0.41 16.00
C SER A 273 3.35 0.51 16.98
N LEU A 274 4.09 1.51 16.48
CA LEU A 274 4.76 2.51 17.33
C LEU A 274 3.80 3.42 18.11
N LYS A 275 2.53 3.47 17.75
CA LYS A 275 1.52 4.28 18.46
C LYS A 275 0.77 3.49 19.54
N THR A 276 0.81 2.18 19.44
CA THR A 276 0.09 1.27 20.35
C THR A 276 0.97 0.79 21.50
N ASN A 277 2.28 1.01 21.40
CA ASN A 277 3.26 0.84 22.48
C ASN A 277 3.54 2.20 23.14
#